data_48503c5d218c45805b973f5d680c5215
#
_entry.id   48503c5d218c45805b973f5d680c5215
#
_cell.length_a   1.000
_cell.length_b   1.000
_cell.length_c   1.000
_cell.angle_alpha   90.00
_cell.angle_beta   90.00
_cell.angle_gamma   90.00
#
_symmetry.space_group_name_H-M   'P 1'
#
loop_
_entity.id
_entity.type
_entity.pdbx_description
1 polymer ?
#
loop_
_entity_poly.entity_id
_entity_poly.type
_entity_poly.pdbx_seq_one_letter_code
_entity_poly.pdbx_strand_id
1 'polypeptide(L)'
;MAEKKKRIASMEKELRRHRQLYYNEQPELSDAEFDKLVGELEKLAPDSEVLAEVGAPVDLDQAGLPTKEHRIPMGSLDKVTEDKLELWVEKAGPLFLIQEKYDGISLELEYRDGRLVDAITRGDGFTGEVVTHNVAHFANISSELPVAFTGSVRGEVILRLSAFEEHFREKDFANPRNTVSGTVRKKHGDRSLNRHFELFFYDALSVDREFETEKEKMAYLGEELGLPVAVSYFDQTMEGLLEIYRLYEGDEEGEGKRFELDYEIDGLVVRSDSIALQQKLGSRQNKPRYAMAYKFPSSGSATKLLEVDWSLGLGSRLTPVARLEPVQIAGVMVSNATLHNVDTIAELDLRIGDTVFVERRGDVIPKVIRVLEPGSGEKPEPPASCPSCCGPLCMDGKFLICPSDECPGKTYGDILKWINSLEIDSLGKKWVSTLIEAKLLEDPADLYTLSIEALVPLDRMGETLAAKIVQNIGDSREPALERFIAALNIPGFSRQRARMLIDEGVITLAQLLEMPAEEISAVKGFADISSEGIVAGLQKKISLIEKLRDLGVEPLQGEPAEEVDGVLNGKTFCFTGAIQRIDPLTEKR
;
A
#
# COMPACT_ATOMS: atom_id res chain seq x y z
N MET A 1 -33.42 6.08 2.81
CA MET A 1 -32.37 7.08 3.03
C MET A 1 -31.34 6.64 4.07
N ALA A 2 -31.74 6.14 5.22
CA ALA A 2 -30.82 5.65 6.28
C ALA A 2 -29.93 4.49 5.81
N GLU A 3 -30.49 3.54 5.06
CA GLU A 3 -29.77 2.36 4.54
C GLU A 3 -28.73 2.73 3.47
N LYS A 4 -29.03 3.72 2.60
CA LYS A 4 -28.07 4.27 1.63
C LYS A 4 -26.90 4.96 2.34
N LYS A 5 -27.16 5.77 3.37
CA LYS A 5 -26.11 6.41 4.17
C LYS A 5 -25.21 5.39 4.89
N LYS A 6 -25.82 4.34 5.43
CA LYS A 6 -25.08 3.26 6.11
C LYS A 6 -24.16 2.49 5.16
N ARG A 7 -24.63 2.24 3.91
CA ARG A 7 -23.83 1.58 2.87
C ARG A 7 -22.67 2.46 2.41
N ILE A 8 -22.90 3.76 2.19
CA ILE A 8 -21.84 4.72 1.82
C ILE A 8 -20.75 4.75 2.90
N ALA A 9 -21.10 4.93 4.16
CA ALA A 9 -20.14 4.97 5.26
C ALA A 9 -19.34 3.67 5.41
N SER A 10 -19.96 2.52 5.16
CA SER A 10 -19.26 1.23 5.14
C SER A 10 -18.23 1.14 4.02
N MET A 11 -18.60 1.59 2.82
CA MET A 11 -17.69 1.58 1.66
C MET A 11 -16.54 2.57 1.81
N GLU A 12 -16.80 3.75 2.36
CA GLU A 12 -15.77 4.75 2.67
C GLU A 12 -14.72 4.20 3.64
N LYS A 13 -15.18 3.51 4.68
CA LYS A 13 -14.30 2.86 5.66
C LYS A 13 -13.46 1.73 5.03
N GLU A 14 -14.08 0.94 4.17
CA GLU A 14 -13.42 -0.17 3.48
C GLU A 14 -12.35 0.35 2.52
N LEU A 15 -12.63 1.41 1.76
CA LEU A 15 -11.67 2.06 0.88
C LEU A 15 -10.46 2.63 1.61
N ARG A 16 -10.65 3.33 2.72
CA ARG A 16 -9.53 3.85 3.53
C ARG A 16 -8.65 2.72 4.06
N ARG A 17 -9.28 1.65 4.58
CA ARG A 17 -8.56 0.49 5.08
C ARG A 17 -7.72 -0.16 3.98
N HIS A 18 -8.30 -0.38 2.80
CA HIS A 18 -7.58 -1.04 1.72
C HIS A 18 -6.50 -0.17 1.10
N ARG A 19 -6.64 1.16 1.11
CA ARG A 19 -5.55 2.08 0.75
C ARG A 19 -4.38 1.94 1.72
N GLN A 20 -4.63 1.93 3.00
CA GLN A 20 -3.56 1.77 4.00
C GLN A 20 -2.82 0.44 3.83
N LEU A 21 -3.55 -0.66 3.63
CA LEU A 21 -2.97 -1.96 3.36
C LEU A 21 -2.14 -1.97 2.06
N TYR A 22 -2.62 -1.29 1.02
CA TYR A 22 -1.93 -1.23 -0.27
C TYR A 22 -0.60 -0.46 -0.20
N TYR A 23 -0.55 0.65 0.54
CA TYR A 23 0.64 1.52 0.58
C TYR A 23 1.61 1.23 1.74
N ASN A 24 1.12 0.71 2.85
CA ASN A 24 1.94 0.56 4.07
C ASN A 24 2.08 -0.89 4.54
N GLU A 25 1.27 -1.82 4.03
CA GLU A 25 1.23 -3.21 4.46
C GLU A 25 1.09 -4.15 3.24
N GLN A 26 0.48 -5.30 3.41
CA GLN A 26 0.12 -6.18 2.29
C GLN A 26 -1.32 -5.91 1.87
N PRO A 27 -1.59 -5.61 0.58
CA PRO A 27 -2.94 -5.38 0.09
C PRO A 27 -3.81 -6.64 0.24
N GLU A 28 -5.01 -6.45 0.76
CA GLU A 28 -6.02 -7.52 0.90
C GLU A 28 -6.98 -7.58 -0.29
N LEU A 29 -7.08 -6.49 -1.06
CA LEU A 29 -7.87 -6.40 -2.29
C LEU A 29 -6.95 -6.24 -3.50
N SER A 30 -7.36 -6.82 -4.62
CA SER A 30 -6.75 -6.51 -5.91
C SER A 30 -7.11 -5.08 -6.35
N ASP A 31 -6.29 -4.47 -7.18
CA ASP A 31 -6.55 -3.15 -7.77
C ASP A 31 -7.94 -3.05 -8.41
N ALA A 32 -8.42 -4.14 -9.03
CA ALA A 32 -9.74 -4.18 -9.65
C ALA A 32 -10.88 -4.21 -8.65
N GLU A 33 -10.72 -4.92 -7.53
CA GLU A 33 -11.72 -4.93 -6.46
C GLU A 33 -11.72 -3.58 -5.74
N PHE A 34 -10.55 -3.01 -5.55
CA PHE A 34 -10.41 -1.66 -5.05
C PHE A 34 -11.06 -0.65 -6.00
N ASP A 35 -10.78 -0.75 -7.31
CA ASP A 35 -11.38 0.11 -8.32
C ASP A 35 -12.90 -0.09 -8.45
N LYS A 36 -13.38 -1.33 -8.30
CA LYS A 36 -14.82 -1.64 -8.27
C LYS A 36 -15.46 -0.98 -7.05
N LEU A 37 -14.83 -1.08 -5.88
CA LEU A 37 -15.30 -0.46 -4.65
C LEU A 37 -15.32 1.08 -4.78
N VAL A 38 -14.27 1.67 -5.38
CA VAL A 38 -14.21 3.10 -5.73
C VAL A 38 -15.35 3.46 -6.69
N GLY A 39 -15.54 2.72 -7.77
CA GLY A 39 -16.59 2.97 -8.76
C GLY A 39 -18.02 2.78 -8.21
N GLU A 40 -18.23 1.89 -7.25
CA GLU A 40 -19.51 1.76 -6.54
C GLU A 40 -19.75 2.95 -5.60
N LEU A 41 -18.72 3.40 -4.86
CA LEU A 41 -18.83 4.58 -4.02
C LEU A 41 -19.07 5.84 -4.86
N GLU A 42 -18.38 5.98 -5.98
CA GLU A 42 -18.57 7.11 -6.91
C GLU A 42 -20.00 7.21 -7.45
N LYS A 43 -20.63 6.06 -7.78
CA LYS A 43 -22.04 6.00 -8.19
C LYS A 43 -23.01 6.36 -7.06
N LEU A 44 -22.69 5.99 -5.81
CA LEU A 44 -23.58 6.18 -4.66
C LEU A 44 -23.40 7.55 -4.00
N ALA A 45 -22.16 8.04 -3.95
CA ALA A 45 -21.75 9.30 -3.32
C ALA A 45 -20.57 9.93 -4.07
N PRO A 46 -20.81 10.55 -5.25
CA PRO A 46 -19.76 11.12 -6.09
C PRO A 46 -18.97 12.27 -5.42
N ASP A 47 -19.52 12.85 -4.37
CA ASP A 47 -18.89 13.92 -3.59
C ASP A 47 -18.24 13.41 -2.28
N SER A 48 -18.07 12.09 -2.13
CA SER A 48 -17.40 11.51 -0.95
C SER A 48 -15.93 11.97 -0.88
N GLU A 49 -15.52 12.47 0.28
CA GLU A 49 -14.13 12.90 0.53
C GLU A 49 -13.13 11.74 0.36
N VAL A 50 -13.56 10.52 0.61
CA VAL A 50 -12.71 9.32 0.45
C VAL A 50 -12.28 9.11 -1.00
N LEU A 51 -13.07 9.53 -1.97
CA LEU A 51 -12.69 9.48 -3.39
C LEU A 51 -11.55 10.45 -3.73
N ALA A 52 -11.39 11.51 -2.93
CA ALA A 52 -10.33 12.51 -3.07
C ALA A 52 -9.01 12.11 -2.38
N GLU A 53 -9.06 11.18 -1.44
CA GLU A 53 -7.88 10.71 -0.75
C GLU A 53 -6.97 9.94 -1.70
N VAL A 54 -5.67 10.29 -1.73
CA VAL A 54 -4.63 9.67 -2.58
C VAL A 54 -3.55 9.10 -1.70
N GLY A 55 -3.10 7.88 -1.97
CA GLY A 55 -2.08 7.24 -1.15
C GLY A 55 -2.60 6.80 0.22
N ALA A 56 -1.69 6.59 1.14
CA ALA A 56 -1.98 6.40 2.56
C ALA A 56 -1.15 7.39 3.37
N PRO A 57 -1.62 7.80 4.56
CA PRO A 57 -0.82 8.62 5.46
C PRO A 57 0.55 8.00 5.67
N VAL A 58 1.59 8.83 5.60
CA VAL A 58 2.95 8.38 5.90
C VAL A 58 2.97 7.94 7.35
N ASP A 59 3.35 6.70 7.59
CA ASP A 59 3.57 6.22 8.95
C ASP A 59 4.91 6.80 9.43
N LEU A 60 4.85 7.94 10.09
CA LEU A 60 5.99 8.72 10.57
C LEU A 60 6.90 7.91 11.49
N ASP A 61 6.39 6.85 12.08
CA ASP A 61 7.09 6.07 13.08
C ASP A 61 7.76 4.79 12.52
N GLN A 62 7.35 4.30 11.34
CA GLN A 62 7.96 3.07 10.80
C GLN A 62 9.34 3.29 10.17
N ALA A 63 9.57 4.40 9.46
CA ALA A 63 10.85 4.66 8.81
C ALA A 63 11.80 5.50 9.67
N GLY A 64 11.30 6.29 10.62
CA GLY A 64 12.07 7.28 11.36
C GLY A 64 12.77 8.28 10.44
N LEU A 65 12.23 8.48 9.23
CA LEU A 65 12.69 9.44 8.23
C LEU A 65 11.96 10.77 8.44
N PRO A 66 12.64 11.91 8.24
CA PRO A 66 11.97 13.21 8.22
C PRO A 66 10.91 13.24 7.13
N THR A 67 9.82 13.97 7.39
CA THR A 67 8.76 14.18 6.39
C THR A 67 8.74 15.62 5.92
N LYS A 68 8.19 15.81 4.72
CA LYS A 68 8.04 17.13 4.12
C LYS A 68 6.76 17.23 3.31
N GLU A 69 6.08 18.38 3.39
CA GLU A 69 4.93 18.67 2.57
C GLU A 69 5.33 18.93 1.12
N HIS A 70 4.55 18.37 0.19
CA HIS A 70 4.65 18.69 -1.23
C HIS A 70 4.12 20.11 -1.50
N ARG A 71 4.86 20.90 -2.26
CA ARG A 71 4.43 22.25 -2.65
C ARG A 71 3.16 22.23 -3.48
N ILE A 72 3.09 21.28 -4.40
CA ILE A 72 1.91 20.97 -5.20
C ILE A 72 1.55 19.52 -4.87
N PRO A 73 0.33 19.21 -4.45
CA PRO A 73 -0.06 17.84 -4.12
C PRO A 73 0.29 16.85 -5.22
N MET A 74 0.82 15.68 -4.84
CA MET A 74 1.18 14.60 -5.75
C MET A 74 0.00 13.65 -5.89
N GLY A 75 -0.97 14.02 -6.74
CA GLY A 75 -2.21 13.30 -6.95
C GLY A 75 -2.03 11.96 -7.69
N SER A 76 -3.12 11.22 -7.83
CA SER A 76 -3.20 10.05 -8.71
C SER A 76 -3.90 10.41 -10.02
N LEU A 77 -3.77 9.53 -11.02
CA LEU A 77 -4.46 9.68 -12.30
C LEU A 77 -5.80 8.91 -12.27
N ASP A 78 -6.81 9.47 -12.91
CA ASP A 78 -8.02 8.72 -13.21
C ASP A 78 -7.73 7.63 -14.24
N LYS A 79 -8.35 6.47 -14.05
CA LYS A 79 -8.30 5.38 -15.03
C LYS A 79 -9.43 5.56 -16.04
N VAL A 80 -9.11 5.42 -17.30
CA VAL A 80 -10.11 5.50 -18.36
C VAL A 80 -10.23 4.14 -19.05
N THR A 81 -11.46 3.74 -19.25
CA THR A 81 -11.86 2.61 -20.09
C THR A 81 -12.15 3.12 -21.49
N GLU A 82 -12.08 2.23 -22.50
CA GLU A 82 -12.24 2.58 -23.91
C GLU A 82 -13.53 3.38 -24.19
N ASP A 83 -14.63 3.01 -23.55
CA ASP A 83 -15.94 3.67 -23.66
C ASP A 83 -15.98 5.12 -23.15
N LYS A 84 -15.05 5.52 -22.28
CA LYS A 84 -14.94 6.88 -21.72
C LYS A 84 -13.83 7.70 -22.36
N LEU A 85 -12.97 7.07 -23.13
CA LEU A 85 -11.79 7.68 -23.71
C LEU A 85 -12.17 8.82 -24.67
N GLU A 86 -13.14 8.58 -25.58
CA GLU A 86 -13.62 9.59 -26.53
C GLU A 86 -14.14 10.85 -25.83
N LEU A 87 -14.99 10.69 -24.80
CA LEU A 87 -15.55 11.80 -24.04
C LEU A 87 -14.48 12.60 -23.28
N TRP A 88 -13.39 11.96 -22.89
CA TRP A 88 -12.27 12.65 -22.25
C TRP A 88 -11.45 13.42 -23.27
N VAL A 89 -11.13 12.82 -24.42
CA VAL A 89 -10.37 13.42 -25.51
C VAL A 89 -11.03 14.70 -26.02
N GLU A 90 -12.36 14.72 -26.19
CA GLU A 90 -13.12 15.91 -26.57
C GLU A 90 -12.87 17.12 -25.65
N LYS A 91 -12.63 16.87 -24.36
CA LYS A 91 -12.39 17.90 -23.35
C LYS A 91 -10.92 18.27 -23.21
N ALA A 92 -10.04 17.28 -23.34
CA ALA A 92 -8.61 17.41 -23.07
C ALA A 92 -7.82 18.01 -24.26
N GLY A 93 -8.45 18.22 -25.42
CA GLY A 93 -7.89 18.90 -26.57
C GLY A 93 -7.47 17.94 -27.68
N PRO A 94 -6.99 18.48 -28.83
CA PRO A 94 -6.71 17.70 -30.02
C PRO A 94 -5.35 16.99 -30.00
N LEU A 95 -4.39 17.47 -29.18
CA LEU A 95 -3.03 16.94 -29.10
C LEU A 95 -2.65 16.53 -27.68
N PHE A 96 -1.95 15.44 -27.59
CA PHE A 96 -1.55 14.78 -26.37
C PHE A 96 -0.05 14.50 -26.31
N LEU A 97 0.51 14.56 -25.11
CA LEU A 97 1.69 13.85 -24.70
C LEU A 97 1.26 12.47 -24.20
N ILE A 98 1.88 11.41 -24.73
CA ILE A 98 1.70 10.03 -24.27
C ILE A 98 3.03 9.54 -23.70
N GLN A 99 3.00 9.00 -22.50
CA GLN A 99 4.19 8.49 -21.81
C GLN A 99 3.95 7.05 -21.33
N GLU A 100 5.04 6.29 -21.25
CA GLU A 100 5.01 5.00 -20.57
C GLU A 100 4.63 5.20 -19.10
N LYS A 101 3.67 4.43 -18.63
CA LYS A 101 3.29 4.42 -17.22
C LYS A 101 4.14 3.40 -16.49
N TYR A 102 5.26 3.86 -15.97
CA TYR A 102 6.16 3.03 -15.19
C TYR A 102 5.49 2.44 -13.96
N ASP A 103 5.79 1.20 -13.65
CA ASP A 103 5.36 0.54 -12.41
C ASP A 103 6.46 0.62 -11.36
N GLY A 104 6.57 1.78 -10.74
CA GLY A 104 7.59 2.15 -9.79
C GLY A 104 7.04 2.90 -8.57
N ILE A 105 7.86 3.77 -8.00
CA ILE A 105 7.45 4.72 -6.98
C ILE A 105 7.73 6.15 -7.43
N SER A 106 6.78 7.04 -7.21
CA SER A 106 6.94 8.45 -7.55
C SER A 106 7.76 9.19 -6.52
N LEU A 107 8.70 10.02 -6.98
CA LEU A 107 9.47 10.95 -6.17
C LEU A 107 9.34 12.38 -6.70
N GLU A 108 9.39 13.34 -5.79
CA GLU A 108 9.62 14.76 -6.05
C GLU A 108 11.04 15.13 -5.62
N LEU A 109 11.83 15.69 -6.53
CA LEU A 109 13.16 16.19 -6.27
C LEU A 109 13.16 17.70 -6.28
N GLU A 110 13.59 18.32 -5.19
CA GLU A 110 13.78 19.76 -5.08
C GLU A 110 15.22 20.15 -5.33
N TYR A 111 15.42 21.10 -6.21
CA TYR A 111 16.72 21.71 -6.50
C TYR A 111 16.73 23.18 -6.09
N ARG A 112 17.90 23.66 -5.68
CA ARG A 112 18.19 25.07 -5.43
C ARG A 112 19.55 25.41 -6.03
N ASP A 113 19.56 26.38 -6.93
CA ASP A 113 20.75 26.79 -7.69
C ASP A 113 21.48 25.60 -8.36
N GLY A 114 20.71 24.67 -8.91
CA GLY A 114 21.17 23.46 -9.55
C GLY A 114 21.59 22.33 -8.60
N ARG A 115 21.50 22.49 -7.27
CA ARG A 115 21.86 21.47 -6.29
C ARG A 115 20.64 20.77 -5.73
N LEU A 116 20.69 19.45 -5.67
CA LEU A 116 19.64 18.63 -5.03
C LEU A 116 19.60 18.94 -3.54
N VAL A 117 18.44 19.40 -3.07
CA VAL A 117 18.18 19.73 -1.66
C VAL A 117 17.45 18.57 -1.00
N ASP A 118 16.29 18.19 -1.54
CA ASP A 118 15.45 17.12 -1.00
C ASP A 118 14.92 16.21 -2.11
N ALA A 119 14.79 14.93 -1.79
CA ALA A 119 14.03 13.96 -2.56
C ALA A 119 12.94 13.41 -1.63
N ILE A 120 11.68 13.48 -2.08
CA ILE A 120 10.50 13.27 -1.25
C ILE A 120 9.62 12.21 -1.91
N THR A 121 9.23 11.18 -1.15
CA THR A 121 8.27 10.17 -1.62
C THR A 121 6.87 10.76 -1.75
N ARG A 122 6.00 10.14 -2.54
CA ARG A 122 4.62 10.61 -2.69
C ARG A 122 3.86 10.67 -1.36
N GLY A 123 4.09 9.73 -0.45
CA GLY A 123 3.34 9.62 0.80
C GLY A 123 1.84 9.53 0.58
N ASP A 124 1.08 10.35 1.30
CA ASP A 124 -0.38 10.50 1.14
C ASP A 124 -0.78 11.47 0.01
N GLY A 125 0.21 11.94 -0.75
CA GLY A 125 0.04 12.94 -1.81
C GLY A 125 0.15 14.39 -1.34
N PHE A 126 0.14 14.65 -0.04
CA PHE A 126 0.37 15.96 0.56
C PHE A 126 1.71 16.03 1.30
N THR A 127 2.06 14.95 2.00
CA THR A 127 3.28 14.83 2.79
C THR A 127 3.98 13.53 2.44
N GLY A 128 5.27 13.58 2.17
CA GLY A 128 6.11 12.41 1.87
C GLY A 128 7.34 12.34 2.77
N GLU A 129 8.00 11.18 2.77
CA GLU A 129 9.25 10.95 3.50
C GLU A 129 10.44 11.50 2.73
N VAL A 130 11.38 12.13 3.42
CA VAL A 130 12.62 12.66 2.83
C VAL A 130 13.64 11.53 2.69
N VAL A 131 13.95 11.15 1.46
CA VAL A 131 14.81 10.02 1.09
C VAL A 131 16.06 10.45 0.32
N THR A 132 16.46 11.69 0.41
CA THR A 132 17.59 12.31 -0.33
C THR A 132 18.86 11.49 -0.24
N HIS A 133 19.18 10.97 0.95
CA HIS A 133 20.37 10.17 1.21
C HIS A 133 20.43 8.85 0.42
N ASN A 134 19.28 8.29 0.05
CA ASN A 134 19.18 7.10 -0.79
C ASN A 134 19.22 7.45 -2.28
N VAL A 135 18.47 8.49 -2.68
CA VAL A 135 18.36 8.96 -4.07
C VAL A 135 19.70 9.46 -4.62
N ALA A 136 20.55 10.05 -3.80
CA ALA A 136 21.90 10.47 -4.18
C ALA A 136 22.80 9.33 -4.69
N HIS A 137 22.38 8.09 -4.54
CA HIS A 137 23.11 6.90 -5.01
C HIS A 137 22.50 6.22 -6.23
N PHE A 138 21.42 6.77 -6.80
CA PHE A 138 20.80 6.20 -7.99
C PHE A 138 21.72 6.29 -9.21
N ALA A 139 21.56 5.34 -10.14
CA ALA A 139 22.45 5.19 -11.30
C ALA A 139 22.49 6.44 -12.18
N ASN A 140 21.35 7.11 -12.36
CA ASN A 140 21.16 8.15 -13.34
C ASN A 140 20.82 9.53 -12.75
N ILE A 141 21.08 9.74 -11.44
CA ILE A 141 20.81 11.01 -10.76
C ILE A 141 22.11 11.71 -10.38
N SER A 142 22.21 13.00 -10.74
CA SER A 142 23.27 13.88 -10.28
C SER A 142 22.77 14.78 -9.16
N SER A 143 23.59 14.96 -8.12
CA SER A 143 23.33 15.94 -7.07
C SER A 143 23.49 17.39 -7.54
N GLU A 144 24.11 17.62 -8.71
CA GLU A 144 24.29 18.94 -9.32
C GLU A 144 23.83 18.89 -10.79
N LEU A 145 22.98 19.82 -11.18
CA LEU A 145 22.52 20.01 -12.55
C LEU A 145 23.53 20.89 -13.32
N PRO A 146 23.56 20.78 -14.66
CA PRO A 146 24.47 21.57 -15.49
C PRO A 146 24.16 23.08 -15.49
N VAL A 147 22.96 23.46 -15.03
CA VAL A 147 22.50 24.85 -14.97
C VAL A 147 21.95 25.18 -13.58
N ALA A 148 22.00 26.45 -13.22
CA ALA A 148 21.37 26.93 -12.00
C ALA A 148 19.83 26.83 -12.16
N PHE A 149 19.24 25.87 -11.47
CA PHE A 149 17.81 25.62 -11.45
C PHE A 149 17.31 25.63 -10.01
N THR A 150 16.23 26.38 -9.76
CA THR A 150 15.53 26.38 -8.49
C THR A 150 14.06 26.02 -8.74
N GLY A 151 13.63 24.90 -8.20
CA GLY A 151 12.29 24.36 -8.40
C GLY A 151 12.17 22.91 -8.01
N SER A 152 11.10 22.24 -8.38
CA SER A 152 10.93 20.81 -8.19
C SER A 152 10.58 20.07 -9.48
N VAL A 153 11.02 18.83 -9.57
CA VAL A 153 10.77 17.91 -10.68
C VAL A 153 10.22 16.59 -10.15
N ARG A 154 9.35 15.95 -10.90
CA ARG A 154 8.76 14.66 -10.53
C ARG A 154 9.13 13.58 -11.50
N GLY A 155 9.41 12.41 -10.96
CA GLY A 155 9.74 11.23 -11.75
C GLY A 155 9.28 9.94 -11.06
N GLU A 156 9.42 8.86 -11.78
CA GLU A 156 9.15 7.51 -11.29
C GLU A 156 10.46 6.74 -11.18
N VAL A 157 10.68 6.13 -10.01
CA VAL A 157 11.84 5.26 -9.77
C VAL A 157 11.50 3.86 -10.22
N ILE A 158 12.37 3.28 -11.03
CA ILE A 158 12.26 1.91 -11.48
C ILE A 158 13.48 1.08 -11.11
N LEU A 159 13.31 -0.23 -11.13
CA LEU A 159 14.36 -1.22 -11.11
C LEU A 159 14.22 -2.09 -12.34
N ARG A 160 15.32 -2.23 -13.11
CA ARG A 160 15.33 -3.10 -14.28
C ARG A 160 15.10 -4.55 -13.89
N LEU A 161 14.38 -5.29 -14.71
CA LEU A 161 14.11 -6.72 -14.51
C LEU A 161 15.41 -7.53 -14.44
N SER A 162 16.36 -7.25 -15.31
CA SER A 162 17.69 -7.87 -15.32
C SER A 162 18.44 -7.62 -14.01
N ALA A 163 18.42 -6.39 -13.51
CA ALA A 163 19.07 -6.03 -12.25
C ALA A 163 18.35 -6.64 -11.03
N PHE A 164 17.01 -6.76 -11.08
CA PHE A 164 16.25 -7.45 -10.05
C PHE A 164 16.63 -8.92 -9.94
N GLU A 165 16.67 -9.64 -11.07
CA GLU A 165 17.06 -11.05 -11.12
C GLU A 165 18.48 -11.28 -10.61
N GLU A 166 19.44 -10.41 -10.97
CA GLU A 166 20.84 -10.58 -10.61
C GLU A 166 21.15 -10.22 -9.15
N HIS A 167 20.49 -9.19 -8.58
CA HIS A 167 20.94 -8.61 -7.32
C HIS A 167 19.92 -8.69 -6.17
N PHE A 168 18.63 -8.94 -6.46
CA PHE A 168 17.56 -8.82 -5.46
C PHE A 168 16.72 -10.09 -5.26
N ARG A 169 16.68 -11.00 -6.22
CA ARG A 169 15.82 -12.19 -6.18
C ARG A 169 16.02 -13.06 -4.93
N GLU A 170 17.28 -13.18 -4.44
CA GLU A 170 17.60 -13.95 -3.24
C GLU A 170 17.30 -13.24 -1.91
N LYS A 171 16.83 -11.99 -1.95
CA LYS A 171 16.65 -11.12 -0.77
C LYS A 171 15.20 -10.99 -0.29
N ASP A 172 14.33 -11.96 -0.57
CA ASP A 172 12.90 -11.99 -0.17
C ASP A 172 12.06 -10.81 -0.67
N PHE A 173 12.46 -10.14 -1.74
CA PHE A 173 11.63 -9.14 -2.41
C PHE A 173 10.69 -9.80 -3.43
N ALA A 174 9.41 -9.39 -3.42
CA ALA A 174 8.39 -9.99 -4.27
C ALA A 174 8.54 -9.58 -5.75
N ASN A 175 8.99 -8.34 -6.04
CA ASN A 175 9.03 -7.74 -7.36
C ASN A 175 9.86 -6.46 -7.39
N PRO A 176 10.18 -5.91 -8.58
CA PRO A 176 10.95 -4.67 -8.74
C PRO A 176 10.37 -3.48 -7.97
N ARG A 177 9.07 -3.22 -8.07
CA ARG A 177 8.41 -2.09 -7.41
C ARG A 177 8.52 -2.16 -5.88
N ASN A 178 8.21 -3.34 -5.30
CA ASN A 178 8.32 -3.54 -3.85
C ASN A 178 9.76 -3.45 -3.37
N THR A 179 10.71 -3.88 -4.19
CA THR A 179 12.15 -3.74 -3.93
C THR A 179 12.54 -2.27 -3.83
N VAL A 180 12.13 -1.45 -4.81
CA VAL A 180 12.36 0.00 -4.80
C VAL A 180 11.73 0.62 -3.57
N SER A 181 10.44 0.38 -3.33
CA SER A 181 9.70 0.96 -2.20
C SER A 181 10.34 0.61 -0.85
N GLY A 182 10.65 -0.66 -0.62
CA GLY A 182 11.24 -1.13 0.63
C GLY A 182 12.71 -0.70 0.84
N THR A 183 13.45 -0.42 -0.25
CA THR A 183 14.87 -0.05 -0.15
C THR A 183 15.06 1.45 -0.07
N VAL A 184 14.30 2.24 -0.84
CA VAL A 184 14.41 3.72 -0.87
C VAL A 184 13.99 4.34 0.47
N ARG A 185 13.11 3.70 1.22
CA ARG A 185 12.60 4.16 2.52
C ARG A 185 13.46 3.71 3.71
N LYS A 186 14.58 3.04 3.50
CA LYS A 186 15.48 2.63 4.60
C LYS A 186 16.20 3.84 5.19
N LYS A 187 16.20 3.94 6.52
CA LYS A 187 16.90 4.99 7.29
C LYS A 187 18.41 4.98 7.04
N HIS A 188 19.00 3.80 6.95
CA HIS A 188 20.40 3.59 6.60
C HIS A 188 20.44 2.97 5.22
N GLY A 189 20.58 3.84 4.20
CA GLY A 189 20.58 3.42 2.81
C GLY A 189 21.74 2.49 2.48
N ASP A 190 21.45 1.47 1.69
CA ASP A 190 22.46 0.58 1.15
C ASP A 190 22.88 1.09 -0.25
N ARG A 191 24.03 1.76 -0.30
CA ARG A 191 24.59 2.27 -1.56
C ARG A 191 24.76 1.16 -2.60
N SER A 192 25.05 -0.07 -2.17
CA SER A 192 25.26 -1.20 -3.08
C SER A 192 23.98 -1.62 -3.80
N LEU A 193 22.83 -1.36 -3.18
CA LEU A 193 21.50 -1.64 -3.75
C LEU A 193 20.93 -0.44 -4.50
N ASN A 194 21.00 0.76 -3.91
CA ASN A 194 20.42 1.98 -4.48
C ASN A 194 21.04 2.35 -5.84
N ARG A 195 22.27 1.97 -6.11
CA ARG A 195 22.94 2.21 -7.41
C ARG A 195 22.30 1.48 -8.61
N HIS A 196 21.38 0.56 -8.38
CA HIS A 196 20.65 -0.17 -9.41
C HIS A 196 19.31 0.48 -9.76
N PHE A 197 18.90 1.50 -9.00
CA PHE A 197 17.67 2.22 -9.26
C PHE A 197 17.90 3.35 -10.26
N GLU A 198 16.89 3.56 -11.12
CA GLU A 198 16.85 4.63 -12.11
C GLU A 198 15.59 5.47 -11.90
N LEU A 199 15.70 6.78 -12.10
CA LEU A 199 14.58 7.73 -11.98
C LEU A 199 14.36 8.39 -13.34
N PHE A 200 13.13 8.34 -13.85
CA PHE A 200 12.72 8.98 -15.10
C PHE A 200 11.72 10.09 -14.82
N PHE A 201 12.05 11.30 -15.27
CA PHE A 201 11.25 12.48 -14.99
C PHE A 201 10.11 12.66 -15.97
N TYR A 202 8.95 13.05 -15.46
CA TYR A 202 7.72 13.24 -16.23
C TYR A 202 7.04 14.59 -15.97
N ASP A 203 7.52 15.41 -15.02
CA ASP A 203 6.94 16.73 -14.72
C ASP A 203 7.97 17.68 -14.10
N ALA A 204 7.79 18.98 -14.36
CA ALA A 204 8.50 20.08 -13.74
C ALA A 204 7.50 21.04 -13.08
N LEU A 205 7.78 21.41 -11.82
CA LEU A 205 6.91 22.19 -10.96
C LEU A 205 7.68 23.37 -10.37
N SER A 206 6.96 24.44 -10.04
CA SER A 206 7.54 25.60 -9.35
C SER A 206 8.79 26.14 -10.05
N VAL A 207 8.74 26.18 -11.39
CA VAL A 207 9.85 26.63 -12.25
C VAL A 207 9.68 28.10 -12.56
N ASP A 208 10.75 28.86 -12.58
CA ASP A 208 10.74 30.27 -12.99
C ASP A 208 10.73 30.44 -14.53
N ARG A 209 9.90 29.62 -15.18
CA ARG A 209 9.68 29.60 -16.61
C ARG A 209 8.25 29.17 -16.94
N GLU A 210 7.63 29.81 -17.91
CA GLU A 210 6.35 29.43 -18.46
C GLU A 210 6.55 28.53 -19.69
N PHE A 211 5.70 27.53 -19.83
CA PHE A 211 5.65 26.63 -20.99
C PHE A 211 4.28 26.76 -21.65
N GLU A 212 4.25 26.65 -22.98
CA GLU A 212 2.99 26.59 -23.72
C GLU A 212 2.52 25.14 -23.88
N THR A 213 3.46 24.18 -23.96
CA THR A 213 3.18 22.76 -24.21
C THR A 213 3.96 21.84 -23.28
N GLU A 214 3.45 20.62 -23.10
CA GLU A 214 4.19 19.54 -22.40
C GLU A 214 5.46 19.16 -23.14
N LYS A 215 5.45 19.25 -24.48
CA LYS A 215 6.64 19.00 -25.29
C LYS A 215 7.79 19.95 -24.92
N GLU A 216 7.51 21.25 -24.81
CA GLU A 216 8.50 22.24 -24.36
C GLU A 216 9.01 21.94 -22.96
N LYS A 217 8.11 21.53 -22.05
CA LYS A 217 8.46 21.17 -20.66
C LYS A 217 9.37 19.94 -20.62
N MET A 218 9.09 18.91 -21.40
CA MET A 218 9.94 17.71 -21.49
C MET A 218 11.29 18.01 -22.12
N ALA A 219 11.34 18.85 -23.18
CA ALA A 219 12.60 19.30 -23.78
C ALA A 219 13.44 20.08 -22.75
N TYR A 220 12.84 20.96 -21.98
CA TYR A 220 13.52 21.68 -20.89
C TYR A 220 14.14 20.73 -19.86
N LEU A 221 13.39 19.71 -19.40
CA LEU A 221 13.90 18.70 -18.45
C LEU A 221 15.10 17.93 -19.01
N GLY A 222 14.99 17.47 -20.27
CA GLY A 222 16.02 16.62 -20.89
C GLY A 222 17.21 17.41 -21.43
N GLU A 223 16.98 18.48 -22.17
CA GLU A 223 18.02 19.17 -22.93
C GLU A 223 18.72 20.26 -22.10
N GLU A 224 17.95 21.03 -21.30
CA GLU A 224 18.54 22.12 -20.51
C GLU A 224 18.98 21.66 -19.11
N LEU A 225 18.14 20.88 -18.40
CA LEU A 225 18.48 20.38 -17.07
C LEU A 225 19.34 19.11 -17.10
N GLY A 226 19.43 18.42 -18.26
CA GLY A 226 20.18 17.17 -18.39
C GLY A 226 19.59 16.00 -17.59
N LEU A 227 18.30 16.05 -17.29
CA LEU A 227 17.61 15.01 -16.52
C LEU A 227 17.11 13.87 -17.43
N PRO A 228 17.15 12.61 -17.00
CA PRO A 228 16.58 11.49 -17.75
C PRO A 228 15.04 11.62 -17.76
N VAL A 229 14.47 11.88 -18.94
CA VAL A 229 13.03 12.03 -19.11
C VAL A 229 12.36 10.70 -19.45
N ALA A 230 11.09 10.57 -19.05
CA ALA A 230 10.26 9.43 -19.39
C ALA A 230 10.09 9.27 -20.89
N VAL A 231 10.00 8.02 -21.37
CA VAL A 231 9.71 7.73 -22.80
C VAL A 231 8.42 8.42 -23.18
N SER A 232 8.48 9.26 -24.21
CA SER A 232 7.43 10.22 -24.56
C SER A 232 7.14 10.25 -26.05
N TYR A 233 5.86 10.27 -26.39
CA TYR A 233 5.34 10.47 -27.74
C TYR A 233 4.59 11.79 -27.78
N PHE A 234 5.10 12.74 -28.55
CA PHE A 234 4.56 14.09 -28.65
C PHE A 234 3.63 14.24 -29.84
N ASP A 235 2.83 15.32 -29.83
CA ASP A 235 1.94 15.71 -30.92
C ASP A 235 0.94 14.60 -31.33
N GLN A 236 0.51 13.76 -30.38
CA GLN A 236 -0.34 12.62 -30.66
C GLN A 236 -1.84 13.01 -30.66
N THR A 237 -2.56 12.47 -31.62
CA THR A 237 -4.03 12.52 -31.70
C THR A 237 -4.65 11.30 -31.00
N MET A 238 -5.98 11.22 -30.99
CA MET A 238 -6.70 10.02 -30.53
C MET A 238 -6.32 8.77 -31.30
N GLU A 239 -6.14 8.88 -32.63
CA GLU A 239 -5.73 7.77 -33.48
C GLU A 239 -4.32 7.30 -33.11
N GLY A 240 -3.38 8.26 -32.97
CA GLY A 240 -2.01 7.96 -32.54
C GLY A 240 -1.96 7.33 -31.13
N LEU A 241 -2.83 7.74 -30.22
CA LEU A 241 -2.95 7.11 -28.91
C LEU A 241 -3.34 5.63 -29.03
N LEU A 242 -4.35 5.31 -29.85
CA LEU A 242 -4.80 3.93 -30.03
C LEU A 242 -3.75 3.07 -30.75
N GLU A 243 -3.00 3.65 -31.69
CA GLU A 243 -1.89 2.94 -32.37
C GLU A 243 -0.75 2.62 -31.38
N ILE A 244 -0.34 3.60 -30.57
CA ILE A 244 0.67 3.41 -29.53
C ILE A 244 0.20 2.39 -28.49
N TYR A 245 -1.06 2.48 -28.07
CA TYR A 245 -1.62 1.54 -27.10
C TYR A 245 -1.53 0.10 -27.61
N ARG A 246 -1.98 -0.16 -28.86
CA ARG A 246 -1.92 -1.50 -29.49
C ARG A 246 -0.48 -1.99 -29.64
N LEU A 247 0.46 -1.10 -30.00
CA LEU A 247 1.88 -1.43 -30.09
C LEU A 247 2.42 -1.98 -28.75
N TYR A 248 2.00 -1.40 -27.62
CA TYR A 248 2.46 -1.83 -26.31
C TYR A 248 1.68 -3.01 -25.76
N GLU A 249 0.35 -3.02 -25.97
CA GLU A 249 -0.52 -4.05 -25.44
C GLU A 249 -0.14 -5.43 -25.98
N GLY A 250 0.11 -5.52 -27.28
CA GLY A 250 0.36 -6.77 -27.98
C GLY A 250 -0.89 -7.62 -28.14
N ASP A 251 -0.67 -8.84 -28.57
CA ASP A 251 -1.70 -9.86 -28.76
C ASP A 251 -1.72 -10.90 -27.62
N GLU A 252 -2.57 -11.92 -27.77
CA GLU A 252 -2.69 -13.04 -26.82
C GLU A 252 -1.41 -13.91 -26.78
N GLU A 253 -0.54 -13.81 -27.78
CA GLU A 253 0.73 -14.55 -27.89
C GLU A 253 1.89 -13.80 -27.20
N GLY A 254 1.66 -12.56 -26.72
CA GLY A 254 2.62 -11.77 -25.95
C GLY A 254 3.60 -10.97 -26.82
N GLU A 255 3.24 -10.66 -28.07
CA GLU A 255 4.08 -9.91 -29.01
C GLU A 255 3.96 -8.38 -28.88
N GLY A 256 3.66 -7.84 -27.71
CA GLY A 256 3.58 -6.40 -27.46
C GLY A 256 4.90 -5.81 -26.98
N LYS A 257 5.19 -4.55 -27.36
CA LYS A 257 6.42 -3.84 -26.96
C LYS A 257 6.66 -3.86 -25.45
N ARG A 258 5.60 -3.86 -24.60
CA ARG A 258 5.73 -3.92 -23.14
C ARG A 258 6.47 -5.17 -22.64
N PHE A 259 6.43 -6.28 -23.38
CA PHE A 259 7.10 -7.53 -23.01
C PHE A 259 8.57 -7.57 -23.41
N GLU A 260 9.01 -6.64 -24.28
CA GLU A 260 10.41 -6.47 -24.68
C GLU A 260 11.18 -5.54 -23.73
N LEU A 261 10.47 -4.79 -22.87
CA LEU A 261 11.08 -3.84 -21.95
C LEU A 261 11.79 -4.56 -20.78
N ASP A 262 12.95 -4.06 -20.42
CA ASP A 262 13.70 -4.50 -19.23
C ASP A 262 13.19 -3.81 -17.93
N TYR A 263 11.91 -3.39 -17.90
CA TYR A 263 11.21 -2.80 -16.76
C TYR A 263 9.70 -2.94 -16.94
N GLU A 264 8.96 -2.82 -15.84
CA GLU A 264 7.51 -2.99 -15.84
C GLU A 264 6.77 -1.68 -16.10
N ILE A 265 5.71 -1.75 -16.92
CA ILE A 265 4.75 -0.68 -17.17
C ILE A 265 3.33 -1.25 -17.05
N ASP A 266 2.40 -0.48 -16.45
CA ASP A 266 1.02 -0.93 -16.24
C ASP A 266 0.00 -0.27 -17.20
N GLY A 267 0.48 0.58 -18.12
CA GLY A 267 -0.33 1.32 -19.07
C GLY A 267 0.42 2.46 -19.74
N LEU A 268 -0.34 3.41 -20.24
CA LEU A 268 0.14 4.68 -20.77
C LEU A 268 -0.44 5.84 -19.96
N VAL A 269 0.33 6.89 -19.75
CA VAL A 269 -0.16 8.17 -19.23
C VAL A 269 -0.43 9.06 -20.44
N VAL A 270 -1.66 9.55 -20.54
CA VAL A 270 -2.08 10.49 -21.60
C VAL A 270 -2.37 11.84 -20.97
N ARG A 271 -1.74 12.87 -21.47
CA ARG A 271 -1.85 14.23 -20.95
C ARG A 271 -2.12 15.21 -22.09
N SER A 272 -3.04 16.18 -21.85
CA SER A 272 -3.24 17.30 -22.79
C SER A 272 -1.92 18.03 -23.01
N ASP A 273 -1.52 18.24 -24.26
CA ASP A 273 -0.25 18.94 -24.56
C ASP A 273 -0.31 20.43 -24.21
N SER A 274 -1.48 21.06 -24.27
CA SER A 274 -1.65 22.49 -23.98
C SER A 274 -1.68 22.79 -22.49
N ILE A 275 -0.69 23.50 -21.98
CA ILE A 275 -0.61 23.94 -20.56
C ILE A 275 -1.77 24.88 -20.21
N ALA A 276 -2.15 25.80 -21.11
CA ALA A 276 -3.30 26.68 -20.89
C ALA A 276 -4.61 25.89 -20.71
N LEU A 277 -4.79 24.82 -21.48
CA LEU A 277 -5.97 23.95 -21.35
C LEU A 277 -5.92 23.13 -20.06
N GLN A 278 -4.76 22.66 -19.64
CA GLN A 278 -4.57 21.98 -18.36
C GLN A 278 -4.99 22.86 -17.18
N GLN A 279 -4.55 24.12 -17.18
CA GLN A 279 -4.93 25.11 -16.16
C GLN A 279 -6.45 25.35 -16.14
N LYS A 280 -7.10 25.40 -17.31
CA LYS A 280 -8.55 25.55 -17.44
C LYS A 280 -9.32 24.33 -16.92
N LEU A 281 -8.85 23.12 -17.21
CA LEU A 281 -9.47 21.86 -16.77
C LEU A 281 -9.27 21.62 -15.27
N GLY A 282 -8.11 22.00 -14.74
CA GLY A 282 -7.76 21.89 -13.34
C GLY A 282 -7.74 20.45 -12.83
N SER A 283 -7.93 20.31 -11.53
CA SER A 283 -7.96 19.02 -10.84
C SER A 283 -9.25 18.84 -10.04
N ARG A 284 -9.69 17.61 -9.87
CA ARG A 284 -10.80 17.24 -8.98
C ARG A 284 -10.32 16.15 -8.03
N GLN A 285 -10.50 16.36 -6.73
CA GLN A 285 -10.09 15.36 -5.73
C GLN A 285 -8.62 14.94 -5.88
N ASN A 286 -7.71 15.89 -6.03
CA ASN A 286 -6.27 15.68 -6.30
C ASN A 286 -5.96 14.85 -7.55
N LYS A 287 -6.91 14.68 -8.48
CA LYS A 287 -6.70 14.04 -9.77
C LYS A 287 -6.78 15.08 -10.88
N PRO A 288 -5.77 15.20 -11.73
CA PRO A 288 -5.79 16.12 -12.86
C PRO A 288 -6.85 15.68 -13.87
N ARG A 289 -7.69 16.62 -14.31
CA ARG A 289 -8.70 16.37 -15.35
C ARG A 289 -8.12 16.38 -16.75
N TYR A 290 -6.90 16.86 -16.89
CA TYR A 290 -6.15 16.99 -18.14
C TYR A 290 -5.21 15.84 -18.40
N ALA A 291 -5.09 14.89 -17.47
CA ALA A 291 -4.27 13.69 -17.61
C ALA A 291 -5.04 12.47 -17.09
N MET A 292 -4.76 11.32 -17.69
CA MET A 292 -5.35 10.05 -17.31
C MET A 292 -4.38 8.89 -17.49
N ALA A 293 -4.67 7.77 -16.84
CA ALA A 293 -3.99 6.50 -17.07
C ALA A 293 -4.86 5.59 -17.96
N TYR A 294 -4.33 5.21 -19.12
CA TYR A 294 -4.92 4.20 -19.98
C TYR A 294 -4.17 2.89 -19.77
N LYS A 295 -4.74 2.05 -18.90
CA LYS A 295 -4.06 0.83 -18.43
C LYS A 295 -4.21 -0.30 -19.43
N PHE A 296 -3.17 -1.12 -19.54
CA PHE A 296 -3.24 -2.39 -20.27
C PHE A 296 -4.14 -3.37 -19.53
N PRO A 297 -4.74 -4.35 -20.25
CA PRO A 297 -5.35 -5.50 -19.60
C PRO A 297 -4.32 -6.17 -18.70
N SER A 298 -4.79 -6.65 -17.57
CA SER A 298 -3.93 -7.35 -16.63
C SER A 298 -3.39 -8.63 -17.25
N SER A 299 -2.12 -8.90 -16.99
CA SER A 299 -1.49 -10.15 -17.41
C SER A 299 -2.10 -11.31 -16.64
N GLY A 300 -2.60 -12.29 -17.37
CA GLY A 300 -3.14 -13.52 -16.83
C GLY A 300 -2.75 -14.71 -17.70
N SER A 301 -2.87 -15.91 -17.13
CA SER A 301 -2.58 -17.14 -17.86
C SER A 301 -3.55 -18.25 -17.48
N ALA A 302 -3.76 -19.18 -18.38
CA ALA A 302 -4.51 -20.39 -18.14
C ALA A 302 -3.64 -21.43 -17.42
N THR A 303 -4.19 -22.06 -16.37
CA THR A 303 -3.52 -23.13 -15.64
C THR A 303 -4.52 -24.06 -14.99
N LYS A 304 -4.10 -25.25 -14.56
CA LYS A 304 -4.98 -26.21 -13.89
C LYS A 304 -5.06 -25.97 -12.39
N LEU A 305 -6.27 -26.02 -11.86
CA LEU A 305 -6.54 -26.10 -10.43
C LEU A 305 -6.26 -27.51 -9.93
N LEU A 306 -5.23 -27.69 -9.11
CA LEU A 306 -4.83 -28.97 -8.57
C LEU A 306 -5.53 -29.29 -7.26
N GLU A 307 -5.64 -28.31 -6.37
CA GLU A 307 -6.18 -28.45 -5.02
C GLU A 307 -6.62 -27.09 -4.48
N VAL A 308 -7.42 -27.06 -3.42
CA VAL A 308 -7.74 -25.85 -2.66
C VAL A 308 -7.33 -26.04 -1.21
N ASP A 309 -6.34 -25.29 -0.79
CA ASP A 309 -5.89 -25.21 0.60
C ASP A 309 -6.72 -24.22 1.40
N TRP A 310 -6.90 -24.49 2.69
CA TRP A 310 -7.58 -23.59 3.61
C TRP A 310 -6.59 -23.08 4.66
N SER A 311 -6.21 -21.83 4.53
CA SER A 311 -5.22 -21.20 5.39
C SER A 311 -5.90 -20.34 6.45
N LEU A 312 -5.51 -20.54 7.73
CA LEU A 312 -5.97 -19.69 8.82
C LEU A 312 -5.12 -18.41 8.86
N GLY A 313 -5.76 -17.27 8.60
CA GLY A 313 -5.14 -15.95 8.65
C GLY A 313 -5.06 -15.38 10.08
N LEU A 314 -4.37 -14.23 10.23
CA LEU A 314 -4.13 -13.55 11.51
C LEU A 314 -5.41 -13.17 12.29
N GLY A 315 -6.57 -13.11 11.65
CA GLY A 315 -7.85 -12.74 12.28
C GLY A 315 -8.79 -13.92 12.47
N SER A 316 -8.31 -15.14 12.62
CA SER A 316 -9.13 -16.37 12.74
C SER A 316 -9.95 -16.74 11.51
N ARG A 317 -9.77 -16.04 10.39
CA ARG A 317 -10.44 -16.31 9.11
C ARG A 317 -9.72 -17.40 8.36
N LEU A 318 -10.49 -18.34 7.82
CA LEU A 318 -9.99 -19.31 6.86
C LEU A 318 -10.14 -18.74 5.46
N THR A 319 -9.02 -18.64 4.76
CA THR A 319 -8.96 -18.15 3.38
C THR A 319 -8.66 -19.32 2.46
N PRO A 320 -9.49 -19.59 1.43
CA PRO A 320 -9.19 -20.60 0.43
C PRO A 320 -8.11 -20.09 -0.53
N VAL A 321 -7.14 -20.96 -0.81
CA VAL A 321 -6.01 -20.71 -1.72
C VAL A 321 -5.97 -21.83 -2.75
N ALA A 322 -6.11 -21.48 -4.02
CA ALA A 322 -5.95 -22.40 -5.13
C ALA A 322 -4.50 -22.83 -5.27
N ARG A 323 -4.23 -24.14 -5.26
CA ARG A 323 -2.99 -24.74 -5.72
C ARG A 323 -3.09 -24.97 -7.21
N LEU A 324 -2.16 -24.42 -7.95
CA LEU A 324 -2.17 -24.41 -9.42
C LEU A 324 -1.00 -25.22 -9.98
N GLU A 325 -1.19 -25.77 -11.16
CA GLU A 325 -0.05 -26.17 -11.96
C GLU A 325 0.81 -24.93 -12.21
N PRO A 326 2.15 -24.99 -11.94
CA PRO A 326 2.99 -23.81 -12.03
C PRO A 326 2.92 -23.16 -13.42
N VAL A 327 2.58 -21.89 -13.47
CA VAL A 327 2.44 -21.13 -14.71
C VAL A 327 3.16 -19.80 -14.60
N GLN A 328 3.77 -19.35 -15.70
CA GLN A 328 4.44 -18.06 -15.75
C GLN A 328 3.45 -16.95 -16.06
N ILE A 329 3.37 -15.94 -15.17
CA ILE A 329 2.53 -14.76 -15.35
C ILE A 329 3.39 -13.52 -15.07
N ALA A 330 3.51 -12.64 -16.07
CA ALA A 330 4.32 -11.42 -15.97
C ALA A 330 5.73 -11.70 -15.39
N GLY A 331 6.44 -12.68 -15.96
CA GLY A 331 7.82 -13.01 -15.59
C GLY A 331 7.96 -13.81 -14.27
N VAL A 332 6.88 -14.05 -13.52
CA VAL A 332 6.91 -14.77 -12.24
C VAL A 332 6.21 -16.11 -12.33
N MET A 333 6.81 -17.14 -11.73
CA MET A 333 6.20 -18.46 -11.62
C MET A 333 5.13 -18.46 -10.53
N VAL A 334 3.87 -18.65 -10.92
CA VAL A 334 2.70 -18.68 -10.05
C VAL A 334 2.25 -20.12 -9.84
N SER A 335 2.21 -20.57 -8.60
CA SER A 335 1.69 -21.89 -8.19
C SER A 335 0.55 -21.80 -7.17
N ASN A 336 0.23 -20.60 -6.71
CA ASN A 336 -0.85 -20.36 -5.76
C ASN A 336 -1.61 -19.10 -6.16
N ALA A 337 -2.95 -19.13 -6.02
CA ALA A 337 -3.79 -17.96 -6.23
C ALA A 337 -4.88 -17.89 -5.16
N THR A 338 -5.25 -16.69 -4.74
CA THR A 338 -6.33 -16.54 -3.77
C THR A 338 -7.70 -16.84 -4.39
N LEU A 339 -8.56 -17.48 -3.59
CA LEU A 339 -10.00 -17.63 -3.88
C LEU A 339 -10.85 -16.75 -2.95
N HIS A 340 -10.20 -15.86 -2.20
CA HIS A 340 -10.81 -14.85 -1.36
C HIS A 340 -11.70 -15.38 -0.22
N ASN A 341 -12.82 -16.06 -0.55
CA ASN A 341 -13.77 -16.63 0.42
C ASN A 341 -14.56 -17.78 -0.19
N VAL A 342 -15.45 -18.36 0.60
CA VAL A 342 -16.31 -19.49 0.18
C VAL A 342 -17.23 -19.12 -0.97
N ASP A 343 -17.79 -17.90 -0.97
CA ASP A 343 -18.73 -17.44 -1.99
C ASP A 343 -18.05 -17.40 -3.37
N THR A 344 -16.78 -17.01 -3.45
CA THR A 344 -16.02 -17.00 -4.71
C THR A 344 -15.91 -18.40 -5.33
N ILE A 345 -15.71 -19.45 -4.53
CA ILE A 345 -15.69 -20.83 -5.01
C ILE A 345 -17.06 -21.21 -5.61
N ALA A 346 -18.13 -20.80 -4.94
CA ALA A 346 -19.48 -21.08 -5.39
C ALA A 346 -19.87 -20.27 -6.65
N GLU A 347 -19.52 -18.98 -6.69
CA GLU A 347 -19.78 -18.08 -7.83
C GLU A 347 -19.06 -18.54 -9.11
N LEU A 348 -17.84 -19.06 -8.97
CA LEU A 348 -17.05 -19.59 -10.08
C LEU A 348 -17.41 -21.04 -10.45
N ASP A 349 -18.26 -21.72 -9.68
CA ASP A 349 -18.59 -23.16 -9.79
C ASP A 349 -17.34 -24.05 -9.90
N LEU A 350 -16.30 -23.73 -9.12
CA LEU A 350 -14.98 -24.34 -9.20
C LEU A 350 -14.99 -25.83 -8.90
N ARG A 351 -14.20 -26.60 -9.69
CA ARG A 351 -13.93 -28.03 -9.48
C ARG A 351 -12.44 -28.31 -9.59
N ILE A 352 -11.99 -29.28 -8.87
CA ILE A 352 -10.60 -29.75 -9.00
C ILE A 352 -10.38 -30.27 -10.43
N GLY A 353 -9.27 -29.86 -11.03
CA GLY A 353 -8.94 -30.18 -12.43
C GLY A 353 -9.49 -29.17 -13.45
N ASP A 354 -10.20 -28.12 -13.01
CA ASP A 354 -10.57 -27.02 -13.91
C ASP A 354 -9.34 -26.36 -14.53
N THR A 355 -9.45 -25.97 -15.79
CA THR A 355 -8.55 -24.98 -16.39
C THR A 355 -9.09 -23.61 -16.02
N VAL A 356 -8.33 -22.88 -15.20
CA VAL A 356 -8.71 -21.57 -14.68
C VAL A 356 -7.85 -20.47 -15.26
N PHE A 357 -8.44 -19.30 -15.47
CA PHE A 357 -7.70 -18.09 -15.81
C PHE A 357 -7.26 -17.40 -14.53
N VAL A 358 -5.96 -17.29 -14.35
CA VAL A 358 -5.33 -16.65 -13.20
C VAL A 358 -4.74 -15.33 -13.63
N GLU A 359 -5.11 -14.27 -12.96
CA GLU A 359 -4.66 -12.92 -13.22
C GLU A 359 -3.73 -12.44 -12.09
N ARG A 360 -2.64 -11.79 -12.50
CA ARG A 360 -1.77 -11.07 -11.58
C ARG A 360 -1.88 -9.59 -11.90
N ARG A 361 -2.48 -8.82 -11.00
CA ARG A 361 -2.65 -7.38 -11.14
C ARG A 361 -1.73 -6.65 -10.20
N GLY A 362 -0.95 -5.71 -10.74
CA GLY A 362 -0.17 -4.76 -9.96
C GLY A 362 0.64 -5.39 -8.84
N ASP A 363 1.36 -6.46 -9.10
CA ASP A 363 2.29 -7.11 -8.19
C ASP A 363 1.72 -7.72 -6.89
N VAL A 364 0.40 -7.84 -6.81
CA VAL A 364 -0.29 -8.38 -5.65
C VAL A 364 -0.66 -9.85 -5.90
N ILE A 365 -1.22 -10.50 -4.91
CA ILE A 365 -1.55 -11.91 -4.85
C ILE A 365 -2.27 -12.38 -6.12
N PRO A 366 -1.78 -13.41 -6.84
CA PRO A 366 -2.49 -13.96 -7.99
C PRO A 366 -3.91 -14.41 -7.58
N LYS A 367 -4.88 -14.16 -8.46
CA LYS A 367 -6.29 -14.47 -8.21
C LYS A 367 -6.87 -15.31 -9.35
N VAL A 368 -7.70 -16.29 -9.00
CA VAL A 368 -8.52 -17.01 -9.97
C VAL A 368 -9.70 -16.11 -10.35
N ILE A 369 -9.84 -15.81 -11.63
CA ILE A 369 -10.85 -14.88 -12.15
C ILE A 369 -12.06 -15.62 -12.74
N ARG A 370 -11.80 -16.70 -13.48
CA ARG A 370 -12.86 -17.47 -14.15
C ARG A 370 -12.39 -18.89 -14.46
N VAL A 371 -13.33 -19.78 -14.66
CA VAL A 371 -13.10 -21.09 -15.24
C VAL A 371 -13.14 -20.97 -16.76
N LEU A 372 -12.12 -21.50 -17.44
CA LEU A 372 -12.05 -21.56 -18.91
C LEU A 372 -12.61 -22.88 -19.41
N GLU A 373 -12.18 -23.98 -18.78
CA GLU A 373 -12.63 -25.33 -19.12
C GLU A 373 -12.98 -26.07 -17.84
N PRO A 374 -14.18 -26.62 -17.72
CA PRO A 374 -14.58 -27.37 -16.54
C PRO A 374 -13.83 -28.70 -16.44
N GLY A 375 -13.29 -28.96 -15.27
CA GLY A 375 -12.70 -30.25 -14.90
C GLY A 375 -13.77 -31.28 -14.50
N SER A 376 -13.33 -32.50 -14.27
CA SER A 376 -14.19 -33.61 -13.85
C SER A 376 -14.12 -33.92 -12.35
N GLY A 377 -13.36 -33.16 -11.59
CA GLY A 377 -13.15 -33.38 -10.17
C GLY A 377 -14.30 -32.88 -9.30
N GLU A 378 -14.14 -33.09 -7.99
CA GLU A 378 -15.12 -32.66 -6.99
C GLU A 378 -15.04 -31.16 -6.76
N LYS A 379 -16.14 -30.56 -6.26
CA LYS A 379 -16.13 -29.17 -5.81
C LYS A 379 -15.30 -29.05 -4.54
N PRO A 380 -14.43 -28.03 -4.44
CA PRO A 380 -13.74 -27.76 -3.19
C PRO A 380 -14.73 -27.40 -2.08
N GLU A 381 -14.77 -28.21 -1.05
CA GLU A 381 -15.61 -27.95 0.12
C GLU A 381 -14.82 -27.32 1.25
N PRO A 382 -15.42 -26.41 2.04
CA PRO A 382 -14.80 -25.93 3.26
C PRO A 382 -14.52 -27.07 4.23
N PRO A 383 -13.42 -27.02 5.01
CA PRO A 383 -13.14 -28.06 5.99
C PRO A 383 -14.26 -28.11 7.05
N ALA A 384 -14.61 -29.31 7.49
CA ALA A 384 -15.63 -29.53 8.52
C ALA A 384 -15.21 -28.99 9.91
N SER A 385 -13.88 -28.85 10.12
CA SER A 385 -13.29 -28.38 11.37
C SER A 385 -12.07 -27.50 11.09
N CYS A 386 -11.69 -26.69 12.07
CA CYS A 386 -10.52 -25.85 12.00
C CYS A 386 -9.25 -26.69 11.76
N PRO A 387 -8.43 -26.37 10.74
CA PRO A 387 -7.21 -27.12 10.45
C PRO A 387 -6.15 -27.00 11.56
N SER A 388 -6.27 -26.00 12.44
CA SER A 388 -5.31 -25.78 13.53
C SER A 388 -5.71 -26.44 14.86
N CYS A 389 -6.99 -26.27 15.29
CA CYS A 389 -7.44 -26.79 16.59
C CYS A 389 -8.47 -27.92 16.48
N CYS A 390 -8.88 -28.33 15.29
CA CYS A 390 -9.91 -29.33 15.03
C CYS A 390 -11.30 -28.98 15.61
N GLY A 391 -11.48 -27.77 16.12
CA GLY A 391 -12.77 -27.28 16.64
C GLY A 391 -13.76 -26.91 15.52
N PRO A 392 -15.03 -26.67 15.86
CA PRO A 392 -16.05 -26.31 14.87
C PRO A 392 -15.76 -24.93 14.28
N LEU A 393 -16.14 -24.78 13.00
CA LEU A 393 -16.06 -23.51 12.27
C LEU A 393 -17.45 -22.87 12.19
N CYS A 394 -17.50 -21.55 12.03
CA CYS A 394 -18.73 -20.82 11.81
C CYS A 394 -18.54 -19.73 10.74
N MET A 395 -19.66 -19.28 10.16
CA MET A 395 -19.66 -18.18 9.20
C MET A 395 -19.78 -16.84 9.91
N ASP A 396 -18.92 -15.89 9.54
CA ASP A 396 -19.03 -14.47 9.88
C ASP A 396 -19.15 -13.67 8.57
N GLY A 397 -20.39 -13.34 8.20
CA GLY A 397 -20.69 -12.81 6.88
C GLY A 397 -20.29 -13.79 5.77
N LYS A 398 -19.34 -13.39 4.93
CA LYS A 398 -18.80 -14.19 3.81
C LYS A 398 -17.57 -15.03 4.19
N PHE A 399 -17.11 -14.94 5.43
CA PHE A 399 -15.86 -15.56 5.87
C PHE A 399 -16.12 -16.74 6.79
N LEU A 400 -15.39 -17.81 6.56
CA LEU A 400 -15.34 -18.94 7.47
C LEU A 400 -14.32 -18.62 8.58
N ILE A 401 -14.74 -18.72 9.84
CA ILE A 401 -13.89 -18.39 11.00
C ILE A 401 -13.82 -19.52 12.01
N CYS A 402 -12.70 -19.58 12.73
CA CYS A 402 -12.57 -20.39 13.92
C CYS A 402 -12.99 -19.57 15.16
N PRO A 403 -14.08 -19.91 15.86
CA PRO A 403 -14.54 -19.14 17.02
C PRO A 403 -13.73 -19.40 18.31
N SER A 404 -12.90 -20.46 18.35
CA SER A 404 -12.16 -20.84 19.56
C SER A 404 -11.09 -19.80 19.91
N ASP A 405 -11.10 -19.29 21.13
CA ASP A 405 -10.08 -18.37 21.63
C ASP A 405 -8.75 -19.06 21.95
N GLU A 406 -8.77 -20.38 22.17
CA GLU A 406 -7.59 -21.22 22.44
C GLU A 406 -7.02 -21.87 21.17
N CYS A 407 -7.40 -21.39 19.98
CA CYS A 407 -6.90 -21.97 18.73
C CYS A 407 -5.42 -21.66 18.52
N PRO A 408 -4.54 -22.67 18.35
CA PRO A 408 -3.10 -22.42 18.11
C PRO A 408 -2.81 -21.51 16.91
N GLY A 409 -3.67 -21.52 15.89
CA GLY A 409 -3.55 -20.62 14.77
C GLY A 409 -3.84 -19.15 15.13
N LYS A 410 -4.72 -18.89 16.12
CA LYS A 410 -4.91 -17.53 16.69
C LYS A 410 -3.70 -17.12 17.50
N THR A 411 -3.19 -17.99 18.35
CA THR A 411 -1.98 -17.76 19.14
C THR A 411 -0.83 -17.34 18.22
N TYR A 412 -0.61 -18.09 17.16
CA TYR A 412 0.40 -17.75 16.15
C TYR A 412 0.15 -16.36 15.54
N GLY A 413 -1.09 -16.07 15.18
CA GLY A 413 -1.50 -14.77 14.65
C GLY A 413 -1.30 -13.62 15.63
N ASP A 414 -1.71 -13.79 16.90
CA ASP A 414 -1.57 -12.79 17.95
C ASP A 414 -0.09 -12.50 18.25
N ILE A 415 0.75 -13.52 18.32
CA ILE A 415 2.19 -13.36 18.54
C ILE A 415 2.85 -12.65 17.36
N LEU A 416 2.54 -13.02 16.12
CA LEU A 416 3.07 -12.31 14.94
C LEU A 416 2.58 -10.86 14.88
N LYS A 417 1.32 -10.61 15.22
CA LYS A 417 0.79 -9.24 15.29
C LYS A 417 1.51 -8.42 16.34
N TRP A 418 1.79 -9.01 17.49
CA TRP A 418 2.58 -8.38 18.56
C TRP A 418 3.98 -8.01 18.09
N ILE A 419 4.71 -8.97 17.54
CA ILE A 419 6.07 -8.79 17.02
C ILE A 419 6.12 -7.68 15.96
N ASN A 420 5.21 -7.72 14.98
CA ASN A 420 5.17 -6.73 13.92
C ASN A 420 4.76 -5.33 14.41
N SER A 421 3.78 -5.24 15.33
CA SER A 421 3.32 -3.94 15.84
C SER A 421 4.36 -3.25 16.72
N LEU A 422 5.17 -4.03 17.45
CA LEU A 422 6.27 -3.53 18.27
C LEU A 422 7.64 -3.54 17.56
N GLU A 423 7.67 -3.95 16.28
CA GLU A 423 8.88 -3.98 15.45
C GLU A 423 10.02 -4.80 16.10
N ILE A 424 9.70 -5.97 16.66
CA ILE A 424 10.69 -6.87 17.27
C ILE A 424 11.45 -7.59 16.18
N ASP A 425 12.66 -7.12 15.88
CA ASP A 425 13.50 -7.67 14.83
C ASP A 425 14.04 -9.08 15.14
N SER A 426 14.44 -9.78 14.07
CA SER A 426 15.10 -11.10 14.12
C SER A 426 14.19 -12.28 14.55
N LEU A 427 12.88 -12.04 14.72
CA LEU A 427 11.88 -13.03 15.12
C LEU A 427 10.79 -13.19 14.05
N GLY A 428 11.13 -13.77 12.91
CA GLY A 428 10.23 -13.96 11.79
C GLY A 428 9.28 -15.17 11.95
N LYS A 429 8.36 -15.33 10.98
CA LYS A 429 7.31 -16.38 10.93
C LYS A 429 7.81 -17.79 11.30
N LYS A 430 8.95 -18.19 10.78
CA LYS A 430 9.53 -19.52 11.01
C LYS A 430 9.92 -19.72 12.48
N TRP A 431 10.54 -18.73 13.11
CA TRP A 431 10.92 -18.80 14.51
C TRP A 431 9.70 -18.85 15.43
N VAL A 432 8.66 -18.06 15.14
CA VAL A 432 7.41 -18.09 15.91
C VAL A 432 6.79 -19.51 15.87
N SER A 433 6.70 -20.14 14.69
CA SER A 433 6.22 -21.52 14.58
C SER A 433 7.07 -22.49 15.42
N THR A 434 8.41 -22.41 15.29
CA THR A 434 9.33 -23.28 16.04
C THR A 434 9.17 -23.11 17.56
N LEU A 435 9.00 -21.87 18.04
CA LEU A 435 8.84 -21.58 19.46
C LEU A 435 7.49 -22.08 20.02
N ILE A 436 6.41 -21.97 19.24
CA ILE A 436 5.09 -22.53 19.60
C ILE A 436 5.15 -24.06 19.63
N GLU A 437 5.76 -24.70 18.63
CA GLU A 437 5.95 -26.16 18.59
C GLU A 437 6.80 -26.68 19.76
N ALA A 438 7.81 -25.89 20.18
CA ALA A 438 8.62 -26.16 21.34
C ALA A 438 7.92 -25.84 22.68
N LYS A 439 6.67 -25.34 22.65
CA LYS A 439 5.87 -24.88 23.82
C LYS A 439 6.57 -23.80 24.64
N LEU A 440 7.33 -22.95 23.99
CA LEU A 440 7.97 -21.79 24.60
C LEU A 440 7.12 -20.53 24.46
N LEU A 441 6.09 -20.54 23.59
CA LEU A 441 5.15 -19.44 23.37
C LEU A 441 3.71 -19.98 23.37
N GLU A 442 2.89 -19.49 24.28
CA GLU A 442 1.44 -19.73 24.33
C GLU A 442 0.63 -18.44 24.14
N ASP A 443 1.24 -17.28 24.43
CA ASP A 443 0.70 -15.95 24.18
C ASP A 443 1.83 -14.92 23.96
N PRO A 444 1.53 -13.68 23.55
CA PRO A 444 2.55 -12.64 23.36
C PRO A 444 3.41 -12.32 24.58
N ALA A 445 2.89 -12.50 25.81
CA ALA A 445 3.64 -12.18 27.03
C ALA A 445 4.81 -13.17 27.25
N ASP A 446 4.69 -14.40 26.75
CA ASP A 446 5.75 -15.40 26.87
C ASP A 446 7.04 -15.00 26.13
N LEU A 447 6.96 -14.11 25.14
CA LEU A 447 8.14 -13.53 24.51
C LEU A 447 9.11 -12.95 25.54
N TYR A 448 8.59 -12.27 26.55
CA TYR A 448 9.37 -11.58 27.57
C TYR A 448 9.94 -12.50 28.66
N THR A 449 9.60 -13.80 28.62
CA THR A 449 10.17 -14.85 29.47
C THR A 449 11.27 -15.64 28.79
N LEU A 450 11.48 -15.45 27.47
CA LEU A 450 12.49 -16.16 26.72
C LEU A 450 13.90 -15.82 27.21
N SER A 451 14.73 -16.83 27.39
CA SER A 451 16.14 -16.69 27.74
C SER A 451 17.05 -17.28 26.65
N ILE A 452 18.31 -16.89 26.65
CA ILE A 452 19.31 -17.42 25.72
C ILE A 452 19.41 -18.94 25.86
N GLU A 453 19.40 -19.44 27.10
CA GLU A 453 19.51 -20.87 27.42
C GLU A 453 18.32 -21.68 26.89
N ALA A 454 17.13 -21.08 26.81
CA ALA A 454 15.94 -21.73 26.26
C ALA A 454 15.96 -21.74 24.71
N LEU A 455 16.60 -20.77 24.09
CA LEU A 455 16.64 -20.62 22.63
C LEU A 455 17.76 -21.45 21.98
N VAL A 456 18.96 -21.48 22.56
CA VAL A 456 20.13 -22.14 21.98
C VAL A 456 19.93 -23.63 21.61
N PRO A 457 19.12 -24.43 22.35
CA PRO A 457 18.87 -25.84 21.97
C PRO A 457 18.05 -26.02 20.68
N LEU A 458 17.44 -24.95 20.15
CA LEU A 458 16.64 -25.04 18.92
C LEU A 458 17.52 -25.17 17.68
N ASP A 459 17.08 -25.96 16.71
CA ASP A 459 17.81 -26.19 15.47
C ASP A 459 18.13 -24.87 14.75
N ARG A 460 19.40 -24.68 14.39
CA ARG A 460 19.94 -23.47 13.75
C ARG A 460 19.88 -22.19 14.60
N MET A 461 19.65 -22.27 15.91
CA MET A 461 19.70 -21.13 16.82
C MET A 461 21.08 -21.10 17.51
N GLY A 462 21.95 -20.19 17.05
CA GLY A 462 23.25 -19.96 17.71
C GLY A 462 23.12 -18.92 18.84
N GLU A 463 24.10 -18.92 19.77
CA GLU A 463 24.14 -17.98 20.92
C GLU A 463 24.02 -16.52 20.50
N THR A 464 24.68 -16.11 19.41
CA THR A 464 24.63 -14.74 18.90
C THR A 464 23.23 -14.31 18.46
N LEU A 465 22.51 -15.22 17.76
CA LEU A 465 21.14 -14.93 17.33
C LEU A 465 20.18 -14.96 18.52
N ALA A 466 20.33 -15.93 19.42
CA ALA A 466 19.53 -16.00 20.64
C ALA A 466 19.69 -14.74 21.50
N ALA A 467 20.92 -14.28 21.71
CA ALA A 467 21.20 -13.04 22.45
C ALA A 467 20.56 -11.81 21.76
N LYS A 468 20.65 -11.73 20.43
CA LYS A 468 20.02 -10.63 19.66
C LYS A 468 18.50 -10.63 19.79
N ILE A 469 17.86 -11.82 19.70
CA ILE A 469 16.41 -11.96 19.87
C ILE A 469 15.98 -11.49 21.26
N VAL A 470 16.64 -12.00 22.32
CA VAL A 470 16.32 -11.63 23.70
C VAL A 470 16.51 -10.13 23.94
N GLN A 471 17.55 -9.54 23.37
CA GLN A 471 17.78 -8.09 23.45
C GLN A 471 16.66 -7.32 22.74
N ASN A 472 16.33 -7.64 21.49
CA ASN A 472 15.25 -6.94 20.73
C ASN A 472 13.89 -7.03 21.44
N ILE A 473 13.59 -8.19 22.06
CA ILE A 473 12.41 -8.34 22.90
C ILE A 473 12.50 -7.42 24.13
N GLY A 474 13.65 -7.37 24.79
CA GLY A 474 13.90 -6.49 25.94
C GLY A 474 13.67 -5.02 25.60
N ASP A 475 14.15 -4.58 24.44
CA ASP A 475 14.03 -3.20 23.96
C ASP A 475 12.58 -2.80 23.64
N SER A 476 11.68 -3.76 23.45
CA SER A 476 10.25 -3.55 23.17
C SER A 476 9.35 -3.41 24.41
N ARG A 477 9.92 -3.32 25.62
CA ARG A 477 9.13 -3.29 26.88
C ARG A 477 8.37 -1.99 27.12
N GLU A 478 8.83 -0.89 26.55
CA GLU A 478 8.21 0.44 26.68
C GLU A 478 7.72 0.96 25.32
N PRO A 479 6.72 0.31 24.69
CA PRO A 479 6.24 0.74 23.38
C PRO A 479 5.37 2.00 23.49
N ALA A 480 5.24 2.76 22.40
CA ALA A 480 4.24 3.82 22.31
C ALA A 480 2.82 3.24 22.53
N LEU A 481 1.92 3.99 23.18
CA LEU A 481 0.58 3.53 23.58
C LEU A 481 -0.21 3.00 22.39
N GLU A 482 -0.20 3.70 21.26
CA GLU A 482 -0.94 3.30 20.06
C GLU A 482 -0.38 2.00 19.44
N ARG A 483 0.93 1.74 19.57
CA ARG A 483 1.55 0.49 19.11
C ARG A 483 1.15 -0.68 20.01
N PHE A 484 1.19 -0.47 21.32
CA PHE A 484 0.73 -1.46 22.30
C PHE A 484 -0.71 -1.86 22.04
N ILE A 485 -1.60 -0.88 21.86
CA ILE A 485 -3.01 -1.12 21.56
C ILE A 485 -3.18 -1.90 20.26
N ALA A 486 -2.48 -1.52 19.21
CA ALA A 486 -2.52 -2.23 17.92
C ALA A 486 -2.00 -3.68 18.04
N ALA A 487 -1.01 -3.90 18.90
CA ALA A 487 -0.42 -5.21 19.16
C ALA A 487 -1.38 -6.18 19.87
N LEU A 488 -2.35 -5.68 20.65
CA LEU A 488 -3.38 -6.50 21.30
C LEU A 488 -4.32 -7.22 20.31
N ASN A 489 -4.24 -6.91 19.03
CA ASN A 489 -5.00 -7.52 17.94
C ASN A 489 -6.53 -7.51 18.16
N ILE A 490 -7.06 -6.37 18.65
CA ILE A 490 -8.49 -6.19 18.88
C ILE A 490 -9.17 -5.81 17.54
N PRO A 491 -10.19 -6.56 17.09
CA PRO A 491 -10.88 -6.27 15.83
C PRO A 491 -11.39 -4.83 15.75
N GLY A 492 -11.03 -4.14 14.67
CA GLY A 492 -11.45 -2.75 14.48
C GLY A 492 -10.70 -1.72 15.33
N PHE A 493 -9.70 -2.10 16.11
CA PHE A 493 -8.89 -1.17 16.92
C PHE A 493 -7.45 -1.14 16.41
N SER A 494 -7.26 -0.46 15.28
CA SER A 494 -5.95 -0.25 14.66
C SER A 494 -5.15 0.83 15.40
N ARG A 495 -3.84 0.90 15.12
CA ARG A 495 -2.93 1.96 15.59
C ARG A 495 -3.49 3.36 15.34
N GLN A 496 -3.99 3.63 14.12
CA GLN A 496 -4.59 4.91 13.78
C GLN A 496 -5.80 5.26 14.67
N ARG A 497 -6.66 4.29 14.97
CA ARG A 497 -7.80 4.51 15.87
C ARG A 497 -7.34 4.76 17.30
N ALA A 498 -6.32 4.05 17.76
CA ALA A 498 -5.71 4.34 19.05
C ALA A 498 -5.15 5.77 19.09
N ARG A 499 -4.47 6.21 18.00
CA ARG A 499 -3.97 7.58 17.87
C ARG A 499 -5.09 8.62 17.96
N MET A 500 -6.23 8.39 17.32
CA MET A 500 -7.38 9.31 17.40
C MET A 500 -7.88 9.50 18.84
N LEU A 501 -7.88 8.45 19.66
CA LEU A 501 -8.24 8.57 21.08
C LEU A 501 -7.17 9.31 21.88
N ILE A 502 -5.89 9.12 21.55
CA ILE A 502 -4.78 9.84 22.17
C ILE A 502 -4.87 11.33 21.87
N ASP A 503 -5.17 11.71 20.64
CA ASP A 503 -5.33 13.11 20.22
C ASP A 503 -6.52 13.80 20.92
N GLU A 504 -7.54 13.03 21.35
CA GLU A 504 -8.67 13.49 22.18
C GLU A 504 -8.38 13.40 23.70
N GLY A 505 -7.13 13.13 24.09
CA GLY A 505 -6.69 13.18 25.49
C GLY A 505 -6.69 11.86 26.25
N VAL A 506 -6.93 10.72 25.57
CA VAL A 506 -6.80 9.38 26.18
C VAL A 506 -5.34 8.96 26.13
N ILE A 507 -4.53 9.44 27.05
CA ILE A 507 -3.06 9.32 26.99
C ILE A 507 -2.49 8.15 27.80
N THR A 508 -3.32 7.41 28.55
CA THR A 508 -2.88 6.24 29.30
C THR A 508 -3.72 5.00 29.01
N LEU A 509 -3.10 3.83 29.13
CA LEU A 509 -3.81 2.56 29.02
C LEU A 509 -4.92 2.43 30.09
N ALA A 510 -4.71 2.97 31.29
CA ALA A 510 -5.71 2.95 32.37
C ALA A 510 -6.97 3.72 31.98
N GLN A 511 -6.82 4.94 31.44
CA GLN A 511 -7.95 5.73 30.93
C GLN A 511 -8.73 4.96 29.86
N LEU A 512 -8.02 4.31 28.91
CA LEU A 512 -8.64 3.53 27.85
C LEU A 512 -9.43 2.33 28.38
N LEU A 513 -8.92 1.62 29.38
CA LEU A 513 -9.58 0.45 29.98
C LEU A 513 -10.84 0.81 30.76
N GLU A 514 -10.92 2.04 31.30
CA GLU A 514 -12.07 2.54 32.05
C GLU A 514 -13.09 3.25 31.14
N MET A 515 -12.75 3.55 29.88
CA MET A 515 -13.56 4.33 28.96
C MET A 515 -14.79 3.54 28.46
N PRO A 516 -16.02 4.04 28.67
CA PRO A 516 -17.22 3.37 28.18
C PRO A 516 -17.38 3.53 26.66
N ALA A 517 -18.17 2.64 26.04
CA ALA A 517 -18.37 2.63 24.59
C ALA A 517 -18.98 3.93 24.05
N GLU A 518 -19.82 4.58 24.84
CA GLU A 518 -20.47 5.86 24.51
C GLU A 518 -19.45 7.00 24.36
N GLU A 519 -18.42 7.03 25.21
CA GLU A 519 -17.35 8.02 25.11
C GLU A 519 -16.45 7.76 23.90
N ILE A 520 -16.14 6.49 23.62
CA ILE A 520 -15.39 6.12 22.40
C ILE A 520 -16.20 6.50 21.15
N SER A 521 -17.52 6.26 21.14
CA SER A 521 -18.37 6.57 19.98
C SER A 521 -18.56 8.07 19.76
N ALA A 522 -18.37 8.90 20.78
CA ALA A 522 -18.40 10.35 20.66
C ALA A 522 -17.19 10.91 19.89
N VAL A 523 -16.09 10.17 19.84
CA VAL A 523 -14.90 10.56 19.10
C VAL A 523 -15.13 10.38 17.59
N LYS A 524 -14.80 11.40 16.81
CA LYS A 524 -14.97 11.39 15.35
C LYS A 524 -14.24 10.19 14.73
N GLY A 525 -14.96 9.36 13.99
CA GLY A 525 -14.40 8.14 13.34
C GLY A 525 -14.74 6.84 14.06
N PHE A 526 -15.43 6.90 15.20
CA PHE A 526 -15.96 5.73 15.88
C PHE A 526 -17.48 5.69 15.77
N ALA A 527 -18.03 4.49 15.57
CA ALA A 527 -19.46 4.23 15.55
C ALA A 527 -19.83 3.32 16.74
N ASP A 528 -21.07 3.38 17.22
CA ASP A 528 -21.53 2.64 18.41
C ASP A 528 -21.12 1.15 18.38
N ILE A 529 -21.45 0.43 17.30
CA ILE A 529 -21.12 -0.99 17.15
C ILE A 529 -19.61 -1.24 17.23
N SER A 530 -18.80 -0.35 16.64
CA SER A 530 -17.34 -0.49 16.70
C SER A 530 -16.78 -0.18 18.08
N SER A 531 -17.36 0.75 18.80
CA SER A 531 -16.96 1.15 20.14
C SER A 531 -17.31 0.06 21.17
N GLU A 532 -18.50 -0.53 21.08
CA GLU A 532 -18.87 -1.72 21.84
C GLU A 532 -17.91 -2.90 21.59
N GLY A 533 -17.54 -3.12 20.30
CA GLY A 533 -16.57 -4.15 19.92
C GLY A 533 -15.18 -3.91 20.49
N ILE A 534 -14.71 -2.66 20.54
CA ILE A 534 -13.43 -2.27 21.15
C ILE A 534 -13.44 -2.53 22.65
N VAL A 535 -14.48 -2.07 23.37
CA VAL A 535 -14.60 -2.29 24.81
C VAL A 535 -14.63 -3.78 25.14
N ALA A 536 -15.46 -4.55 24.44
CA ALA A 536 -15.53 -6.00 24.62
C ALA A 536 -14.18 -6.70 24.29
N GLY A 537 -13.46 -6.21 23.28
CA GLY A 537 -12.13 -6.70 22.93
C GLY A 537 -11.08 -6.40 24.00
N LEU A 538 -11.08 -5.19 24.56
CA LEU A 538 -10.20 -4.79 25.65
C LEU A 538 -10.46 -5.65 26.90
N GLN A 539 -11.72 -5.88 27.26
CA GLN A 539 -12.10 -6.73 28.39
C GLN A 539 -11.55 -8.16 28.25
N LYS A 540 -11.61 -8.74 27.05
CA LYS A 540 -11.03 -10.05 26.77
C LYS A 540 -9.50 -10.11 26.89
N LYS A 541 -8.81 -8.97 26.73
CA LYS A 541 -7.36 -8.88 26.78
C LYS A 541 -6.81 -8.45 28.17
N ILE A 542 -7.67 -8.19 29.16
CA ILE A 542 -7.24 -7.75 30.51
C ILE A 542 -6.21 -8.71 31.10
N SER A 543 -6.47 -10.01 31.10
CA SER A 543 -5.56 -11.01 31.64
C SER A 543 -4.17 -11.00 30.94
N LEU A 544 -4.14 -10.82 29.63
CA LEU A 544 -2.88 -10.66 28.88
C LEU A 544 -2.17 -9.35 29.28
N ILE A 545 -2.91 -8.26 29.41
CA ILE A 545 -2.36 -6.94 29.79
C ILE A 545 -1.75 -7.02 31.20
N GLU A 546 -2.43 -7.67 32.16
CA GLU A 546 -1.91 -7.88 33.51
C GLU A 546 -0.62 -8.73 33.50
N LYS A 547 -0.61 -9.85 32.74
CA LYS A 547 0.57 -10.69 32.56
C LYS A 547 1.76 -9.91 31.97
N LEU A 548 1.50 -9.07 30.97
CA LEU A 548 2.51 -8.20 30.35
C LEU A 548 3.08 -7.18 31.35
N ARG A 549 2.20 -6.55 32.15
CA ARG A 549 2.62 -5.60 33.20
C ARG A 549 3.48 -6.27 34.26
N ASP A 550 3.10 -7.47 34.71
CA ASP A 550 3.89 -8.24 35.69
C ASP A 550 5.29 -8.61 35.16
N LEU A 551 5.42 -8.70 33.85
CA LEU A 551 6.70 -8.93 33.16
C LEU A 551 7.45 -7.62 32.81
N GLY A 552 6.94 -6.47 33.27
CA GLY A 552 7.56 -5.16 33.05
C GLY A 552 7.38 -4.60 31.65
N VAL A 553 6.27 -4.93 31.00
CA VAL A 553 5.88 -4.36 29.69
C VAL A 553 4.78 -3.32 29.94
N GLU A 554 5.15 -2.07 29.85
CA GLU A 554 4.22 -0.94 30.05
C GLU A 554 4.34 0.05 28.89
N PRO A 555 3.23 0.42 28.24
CA PRO A 555 3.28 1.42 27.18
C PRO A 555 3.60 2.81 27.77
N LEU A 556 4.37 3.57 27.00
CA LEU A 556 4.61 4.98 27.26
C LEU A 556 3.29 5.76 27.25
N GLN A 557 3.26 6.90 27.94
CA GLN A 557 2.10 7.78 27.84
C GLN A 557 1.97 8.31 26.41
N GLY A 558 0.74 8.38 25.91
CA GLY A 558 0.45 8.97 24.62
C GLY A 558 0.72 10.48 24.65
N GLU A 559 1.30 10.99 23.60
CA GLU A 559 1.49 12.43 23.41
C GLU A 559 0.42 12.89 22.41
N PRO A 560 -0.58 13.70 22.83
CA PRO A 560 -1.53 14.32 21.92
C PRO A 560 -0.77 15.18 20.89
N ALA A 561 -1.33 15.33 19.68
CA ALA A 561 -0.77 16.27 18.72
C ALA A 561 -0.74 17.67 19.35
N GLU A 562 0.41 18.35 19.31
CA GLU A 562 0.51 19.72 19.79
C GLU A 562 -0.49 20.61 19.04
N GLU A 563 -1.39 21.27 19.76
CA GLU A 563 -2.20 22.35 19.18
C GLU A 563 -1.24 23.49 18.80
N VAL A 564 -0.96 23.61 17.52
CA VAL A 564 -0.28 24.79 16.99
C VAL A 564 -1.24 25.96 17.11
N ASP A 565 -0.97 26.83 18.07
CA ASP A 565 -1.77 28.04 18.32
C ASP A 565 -1.63 29.00 17.12
N GLY A 566 -2.50 28.86 16.13
CA GLY A 566 -2.51 29.63 14.90
C GLY A 566 -3.73 30.55 14.82
N VAL A 567 -3.63 31.66 14.09
CA VAL A 567 -4.71 32.66 13.87
C VAL A 567 -5.98 32.02 13.30
N LEU A 568 -5.90 30.78 12.80
CA LEU A 568 -6.97 30.04 12.17
C LEU A 568 -7.54 28.92 13.05
N ASN A 569 -7.00 28.74 14.27
CA ASN A 569 -7.45 27.71 15.20
C ASN A 569 -8.93 27.87 15.56
N GLY A 570 -9.71 26.79 15.57
CA GLY A 570 -11.16 26.77 15.82
C GLY A 570 -12.02 27.34 14.68
N LYS A 571 -11.46 27.68 13.51
CA LYS A 571 -12.21 28.15 12.34
C LYS A 571 -12.37 27.06 11.29
N THR A 572 -13.60 26.85 10.84
CA THR A 572 -13.90 25.98 9.69
C THR A 572 -13.93 26.79 8.41
N PHE A 573 -13.14 26.39 7.41
CA PHE A 573 -13.08 27.05 6.12
C PHE A 573 -13.76 26.18 5.07
N CYS A 574 -14.66 26.77 4.28
CA CYS A 574 -15.24 26.16 3.11
C CYS A 574 -14.75 26.89 1.86
N PHE A 575 -13.98 26.23 1.03
CA PHE A 575 -13.49 26.77 -0.23
C PHE A 575 -14.43 26.37 -1.36
N THR A 576 -15.06 27.36 -2.01
CA THR A 576 -16.04 27.16 -3.10
C THR A 576 -15.46 27.36 -4.49
N GLY A 577 -14.15 27.53 -4.62
CA GLY A 577 -13.44 27.77 -5.88
C GLY A 577 -11.99 27.33 -5.84
N ALA A 578 -11.27 27.53 -6.95
CA ALA A 578 -9.84 27.24 -7.02
C ALA A 578 -9.05 28.16 -6.06
N ILE A 579 -8.29 27.55 -5.16
CA ILE A 579 -7.40 28.30 -4.26
C ILE A 579 -6.16 28.66 -5.07
N GLN A 580 -5.95 29.96 -5.29
CA GLN A 580 -4.69 30.45 -5.83
C GLN A 580 -3.67 30.54 -4.68
N ARG A 581 -2.69 29.67 -4.69
CA ARG A 581 -1.58 29.69 -3.72
C ARG A 581 -0.41 30.46 -4.34
N ILE A 582 0.17 31.37 -3.57
CA ILE A 582 1.45 31.99 -3.96
C ILE A 582 2.54 30.97 -3.64
N ASP A 583 3.31 30.59 -4.64
CA ASP A 583 4.45 29.69 -4.46
C ASP A 583 5.53 30.44 -3.66
N PRO A 584 5.93 29.93 -2.47
CA PRO A 584 6.89 30.61 -1.60
C PRO A 584 8.32 30.68 -2.15
N LEU A 585 8.65 29.91 -3.22
CA LEU A 585 9.97 29.97 -3.86
C LEU A 585 10.03 31.00 -4.98
N THR A 586 8.99 31.07 -5.80
CA THR A 586 8.95 31.91 -6.99
C THR A 586 8.16 33.21 -6.76
N GLU A 587 7.44 33.31 -5.63
CA GLU A 587 6.49 34.39 -5.30
C GLU A 587 5.40 34.63 -6.36
N LYS A 588 5.19 33.64 -7.27
CA LYS A 588 4.16 33.69 -8.32
C LYS A 588 2.88 32.99 -7.84
N ARG A 589 1.75 33.42 -8.42
CA ARG A 589 0.41 32.84 -8.15
C ARG A 589 0.12 31.64 -9.03
#